data_e424d363ecf9e908f9680248dd697787
#
_entry.id   e424d363ecf9e908f9680248dd697787
#
_cell.length_a   1.000
_cell.length_b   1.000
_cell.length_c   1.000
_cell.angle_alpha   90.00
_cell.angle_beta   90.00
_cell.angle_gamma   90.00
#
_symmetry.space_group_name_H-M   'P 1'
#
loop_
_entity.id
_entity.type
_entity.pdbx_description
1 polymer ?
#
loop_
_entity_poly.entity_id
_entity_poly.type
_entity_poly.pdbx_seq_one_letter_code
_entity_poly.pdbx_strand_id
1 'polypeptide(L)'
;MNTTLLGAACALSLALTAPALAQDDPAPVPQPDEPYAGPASTAEDESPATTASDHDVDETLRVQVLLDRANFSPGEIDGAMGSNTRRAIAGFQRYHGLPDTGELDAATRKALDDVSGPILTTYTVVADDVDGPFPDIPADMEAKAGLERLGYESAAEALGEKFHASPDLLRKLNPGKALDRAGTRLKVPNVNTGKLPAADKVIVDKSDSVLMLADEDGRVFAQFPTTTGSEHDPLPIGDWKVNGVARDPVFHYNPDLFWDADPSDTRAEIPPGPNNPVGVVWIDLSKEHYGIHGTPVPSTIGKTQSHGCIRLTNWSADLVAASVGPGTPVELRE
;
A
#
# COMPACT_ATOMS: atom_id res chain seq x y z
N MET A 1 79.31 -14.70 52.46
CA MET A 1 79.70 -14.97 51.07
C MET A 1 78.40 -15.35 50.33
N ASN A 2 77.97 -14.40 49.59
CA ASN A 2 76.65 -14.43 48.92
C ASN A 2 76.78 -15.06 47.54
N THR A 3 75.93 -15.96 47.22
CA THR A 3 75.77 -16.42 45.84
C THR A 3 74.26 -16.33 45.50
N THR A 4 73.98 -15.38 44.64
CA THR A 4 72.69 -15.06 44.10
C THR A 4 72.36 -16.03 42.94
N LEU A 5 71.28 -16.74 43.02
CA LEU A 5 70.71 -17.53 41.89
C LEU A 5 69.61 -16.75 41.27
N LEU A 6 69.73 -16.40 39.96
CA LEU A 6 68.75 -15.87 39.12
C LEU A 6 67.77 -17.01 38.69
N GLY A 7 66.52 -16.89 39.05
CA GLY A 7 65.45 -17.77 38.54
C GLY A 7 64.79 -17.08 37.38
N ALA A 8 64.79 -17.69 36.18
CA ALA A 8 64.07 -17.28 35.02
C ALA A 8 62.60 -17.76 35.13
N ALA A 9 61.65 -16.83 35.24
CA ALA A 9 60.25 -17.14 35.17
C ALA A 9 59.78 -17.13 33.69
N CYS A 10 59.42 -18.29 33.20
CA CYS A 10 58.79 -18.48 31.88
C CYS A 10 57.30 -18.17 32.01
N ALA A 11 56.88 -17.01 31.52
CA ALA A 11 55.44 -16.67 31.45
C ALA A 11 54.80 -17.35 30.23
N LEU A 12 54.00 -18.33 30.49
CA LEU A 12 53.14 -19.00 29.47
C LEU A 12 51.90 -18.15 29.27
N SER A 13 51.84 -17.39 28.16
CA SER A 13 50.65 -16.64 27.78
C SER A 13 49.64 -17.61 27.11
N LEU A 14 48.58 -17.99 27.82
CA LEU A 14 47.42 -18.63 27.21
C LEU A 14 46.64 -17.55 26.45
N ALA A 15 46.68 -17.62 25.12
CA ALA A 15 45.76 -16.89 24.28
C ALA A 15 44.39 -17.59 24.31
N LEU A 16 43.41 -17.04 25.03
CA LEU A 16 42.03 -17.40 24.88
C LEU A 16 41.55 -16.81 23.56
N THR A 17 41.35 -17.65 22.55
CA THR A 17 40.57 -17.31 21.36
C THR A 17 39.09 -17.41 21.73
N ALA A 18 38.43 -16.28 21.93
CA ALA A 18 36.98 -16.21 21.96
C ALA A 18 36.46 -16.50 20.54
N PRO A 19 35.37 -17.30 20.38
CA PRO A 19 34.72 -17.43 19.09
C PRO A 19 34.14 -16.06 18.69
N ALA A 20 34.49 -15.60 17.51
CA ALA A 20 33.88 -14.46 16.91
C ALA A 20 32.38 -14.81 16.71
N LEU A 21 31.51 -14.08 17.37
CA LEU A 21 30.10 -14.04 17.03
C LEU A 21 30.05 -13.46 15.61
N ALA A 22 29.51 -14.23 14.67
CA ALA A 22 29.16 -13.74 13.36
C ALA A 22 28.15 -12.61 13.58
N GLN A 23 28.56 -11.39 13.30
CA GLN A 23 27.62 -10.29 13.09
C GLN A 23 26.96 -10.60 11.76
N ASP A 24 25.66 -10.91 11.78
CA ASP A 24 24.84 -10.87 10.60
C ASP A 24 24.85 -9.42 10.11
N ASP A 25 25.56 -9.17 9.03
CA ASP A 25 25.46 -7.90 8.32
C ASP A 25 24.02 -7.71 7.86
N PRO A 26 23.41 -6.54 8.13
CA PRO A 26 22.11 -6.25 7.57
C PRO A 26 22.21 -6.32 6.05
N ALA A 27 21.24 -6.98 5.41
CA ALA A 27 21.15 -7.08 3.97
C ALA A 27 21.33 -5.68 3.33
N PRO A 28 22.07 -5.57 2.22
CA PRO A 28 22.32 -4.29 1.59
C PRO A 28 20.99 -3.66 1.20
N VAL A 29 20.71 -2.47 1.74
CA VAL A 29 19.61 -1.61 1.32
C VAL A 29 19.83 -1.30 -0.16
N PRO A 30 18.87 -1.62 -1.06
CA PRO A 30 19.00 -1.22 -2.46
C PRO A 30 19.13 0.30 -2.53
N GLN A 31 20.13 0.76 -3.29
CA GLN A 31 20.28 2.20 -3.59
C GLN A 31 19.01 2.66 -4.32
N PRO A 32 18.55 3.90 -4.11
CA PRO A 32 17.38 4.41 -4.79
C PRO A 32 17.72 4.57 -6.29
N ASP A 33 17.28 3.60 -7.08
CA ASP A 33 17.21 3.75 -8.52
C ASP A 33 16.04 4.66 -8.86
N GLU A 34 16.18 5.37 -9.96
CA GLU A 34 15.35 6.46 -10.48
C GLU A 34 13.82 6.27 -10.29
N PRO A 35 13.06 7.36 -10.12
CA PRO A 35 11.62 7.28 -9.90
C PRO A 35 10.97 6.59 -11.11
N TYR A 36 10.15 5.56 -10.81
CA TYR A 36 9.27 4.93 -11.79
C TYR A 36 8.44 6.01 -12.49
N ALA A 37 8.84 6.36 -13.70
CA ALA A 37 8.03 7.13 -14.61
C ALA A 37 6.96 6.18 -15.14
N GLY A 38 5.75 6.29 -14.63
CA GLY A 38 4.59 5.69 -15.28
C GLY A 38 4.58 6.09 -16.76
N PRO A 39 4.02 5.25 -17.64
CA PRO A 39 4.10 5.48 -19.08
C PRO A 39 3.63 6.88 -19.42
N ALA A 40 4.51 7.66 -20.07
CA ALA A 40 4.20 8.99 -20.54
C ALA A 40 3.02 8.90 -21.51
N SER A 41 1.93 9.57 -21.19
CA SER A 41 0.82 9.80 -22.11
C SER A 41 1.35 10.59 -23.30
N THR A 42 1.50 9.95 -24.44
CA THR A 42 1.68 10.65 -25.73
C THR A 42 0.35 11.29 -26.08
N ALA A 43 0.22 12.58 -25.81
CA ALA A 43 -0.88 13.38 -26.31
C ALA A 43 -0.69 13.59 -27.81
N GLU A 44 -1.46 12.89 -28.63
CA GLU A 44 -1.69 13.25 -30.03
C GLU A 44 -3.18 13.57 -30.21
N ASP A 45 -3.41 14.82 -30.58
CA ASP A 45 -4.55 15.46 -31.25
C ASP A 45 -5.96 14.89 -30.94
N GLU A 46 -6.66 15.52 -29.99
CA GLU A 46 -8.03 15.17 -29.63
C GLU A 46 -9.05 16.20 -30.11
N SER A 47 -9.94 15.72 -31.00
CA SER A 47 -11.31 16.21 -31.06
C SER A 47 -11.99 16.02 -29.69
N PRO A 48 -12.81 16.97 -29.21
CA PRO A 48 -13.38 16.91 -27.87
C PRO A 48 -14.26 15.65 -27.71
N ALA A 49 -13.77 14.72 -26.85
CA ALA A 49 -14.57 13.58 -26.44
C ALA A 49 -15.86 14.06 -25.79
N THR A 50 -17.00 13.60 -26.30
CA THR A 50 -18.32 13.82 -25.70
C THR A 50 -18.28 13.26 -24.28
N THR A 51 -18.14 14.13 -23.29
CA THR A 51 -18.29 13.77 -21.87
C THR A 51 -19.70 13.25 -21.66
N ALA A 52 -19.86 11.99 -21.24
CA ALA A 52 -21.13 11.54 -20.67
C ALA A 52 -21.51 12.53 -19.56
N SER A 53 -22.72 13.06 -19.57
CA SER A 53 -23.15 14.00 -18.54
C SER A 53 -23.06 13.31 -17.19
N ASP A 54 -22.46 13.96 -16.18
CA ASP A 54 -22.34 13.45 -14.80
C ASP A 54 -23.70 13.11 -14.15
N HIS A 55 -24.81 13.44 -14.82
CA HIS A 55 -26.19 13.17 -14.39
C HIS A 55 -26.60 11.70 -14.39
N ASP A 56 -25.86 10.82 -15.11
CA ASP A 56 -26.15 9.38 -15.18
C ASP A 56 -25.24 8.54 -14.27
N VAL A 57 -24.31 9.18 -13.52
CA VAL A 57 -23.40 8.49 -12.60
C VAL A 57 -24.08 8.34 -11.25
N ASP A 58 -24.07 7.13 -10.70
CA ASP A 58 -24.55 6.83 -9.35
C ASP A 58 -23.89 7.76 -8.32
N GLU A 59 -24.68 8.32 -7.37
CA GLU A 59 -24.18 9.29 -6.38
C GLU A 59 -23.04 8.72 -5.55
N THR A 60 -23.10 7.44 -5.19
CA THR A 60 -22.04 6.79 -4.41
C THR A 60 -20.74 6.71 -5.19
N LEU A 61 -20.81 6.30 -6.46
CA LEU A 61 -19.64 6.27 -7.33
C LEU A 61 -19.04 7.68 -7.49
N ARG A 62 -19.88 8.70 -7.70
CA ARG A 62 -19.43 10.10 -7.74
C ARG A 62 -18.67 10.47 -6.48
N VAL A 63 -19.22 10.19 -5.30
CA VAL A 63 -18.60 10.52 -4.02
C VAL A 63 -17.29 9.76 -3.83
N GLN A 64 -17.23 8.47 -4.14
CA GLN A 64 -16.00 7.68 -4.04
C GLN A 64 -14.88 8.26 -4.90
N VAL A 65 -15.16 8.63 -6.16
CA VAL A 65 -14.15 9.21 -7.07
C VAL A 65 -13.69 10.59 -6.58
N LEU A 66 -14.60 11.44 -6.09
CA LEU A 66 -14.23 12.77 -5.58
C LEU A 66 -13.40 12.66 -4.30
N LEU A 67 -13.73 11.76 -3.40
CA LEU A 67 -12.96 11.50 -2.18
C LEU A 67 -11.55 10.97 -2.50
N ASP A 68 -11.42 10.02 -3.43
CA ASP A 68 -10.12 9.52 -3.89
C ASP A 68 -9.26 10.68 -4.42
N ARG A 69 -9.83 11.53 -5.28
CA ARG A 69 -9.13 12.70 -5.83
C ARG A 69 -8.79 13.76 -4.80
N ALA A 70 -9.55 13.86 -3.73
CA ALA A 70 -9.27 14.74 -2.60
C ALA A 70 -8.26 14.15 -1.60
N ASN A 71 -7.69 12.98 -1.89
CA ASN A 71 -6.75 12.21 -1.04
C ASN A 71 -7.39 11.63 0.24
N PHE A 72 -8.71 11.50 0.28
CA PHE A 72 -9.45 10.79 1.32
C PHE A 72 -10.00 9.50 0.71
N SER A 73 -9.11 8.51 0.55
CA SER A 73 -9.41 7.29 -0.20
C SER A 73 -10.58 6.50 0.40
N PRO A 74 -11.58 6.08 -0.40
CA PRO A 74 -12.59 5.12 0.03
C PRO A 74 -12.08 3.67 0.00
N GLY A 75 -10.80 3.43 -0.35
CA GLY A 75 -10.27 2.12 -0.72
C GLY A 75 -10.65 1.75 -2.15
N GLU A 76 -11.06 0.51 -2.37
CA GLU A 76 -11.53 0.06 -3.68
C GLU A 76 -12.86 0.75 -4.04
N ILE A 77 -12.89 1.43 -5.18
CA ILE A 77 -14.10 2.08 -5.71
C ILE A 77 -15.00 1.00 -6.32
N ASP A 78 -16.16 0.78 -5.72
CA ASP A 78 -17.12 -0.28 -6.09
C ASP A 78 -18.54 0.22 -6.38
N GLY A 79 -18.80 1.53 -6.14
CA GLY A 79 -20.11 2.14 -6.26
C GLY A 79 -21.05 1.81 -5.09
N ALA A 80 -20.56 1.24 -3.97
CA ALA A 80 -21.33 0.92 -2.79
C ALA A 80 -20.97 1.79 -1.58
N MET A 81 -21.96 2.30 -0.85
CA MET A 81 -21.77 3.09 0.36
C MET A 81 -21.40 2.19 1.54
N GLY A 82 -20.11 1.87 1.66
CA GLY A 82 -19.56 1.03 2.73
C GLY A 82 -18.97 1.83 3.91
N SER A 83 -18.43 1.10 4.89
CA SER A 83 -17.74 1.69 6.05
C SER A 83 -16.54 2.55 5.65
N ASN A 84 -15.73 2.10 4.69
CA ASN A 84 -14.57 2.85 4.22
C ASN A 84 -14.97 4.18 3.57
N THR A 85 -16.03 4.19 2.74
CA THR A 85 -16.56 5.43 2.15
C THR A 85 -17.03 6.41 3.23
N ARG A 86 -17.71 5.92 4.29
CA ARG A 86 -18.12 6.78 5.42
C ARG A 86 -16.92 7.34 6.18
N ARG A 87 -15.88 6.53 6.44
CA ARG A 87 -14.64 6.98 7.06
C ARG A 87 -13.91 8.03 6.20
N ALA A 88 -13.89 7.83 4.90
CA ALA A 88 -13.33 8.79 3.95
C ALA A 88 -14.12 10.12 3.96
N ILE A 89 -15.46 10.08 4.01
CA ILE A 89 -16.31 11.26 4.19
C ILE A 89 -15.95 11.98 5.51
N ALA A 90 -15.85 11.26 6.63
CA ALA A 90 -15.52 11.85 7.92
C ALA A 90 -14.14 12.53 7.91
N GLY A 91 -13.12 11.90 7.29
CA GLY A 91 -11.80 12.49 7.11
C GLY A 91 -11.83 13.75 6.26
N PHE A 92 -12.54 13.73 5.14
CA PHE A 92 -12.75 14.87 4.26
C PHE A 92 -13.48 16.02 4.98
N GLN A 93 -14.52 15.70 5.76
CA GLN A 93 -15.24 16.67 6.59
C GLN A 93 -14.30 17.34 7.60
N ARG A 94 -13.49 16.57 8.35
CA ARG A 94 -12.49 17.12 9.29
C ARG A 94 -11.52 18.08 8.59
N TYR A 95 -11.00 17.70 7.43
CA TYR A 95 -10.09 18.54 6.66
C TYR A 95 -10.72 19.90 6.28
N HIS A 96 -12.01 19.91 5.94
CA HIS A 96 -12.77 21.11 5.57
C HIS A 96 -13.41 21.84 6.75
N GLY A 97 -13.18 21.41 8.01
CA GLY A 97 -13.78 22.02 9.19
C GLY A 97 -15.29 21.84 9.29
N LEU A 98 -15.82 20.81 8.66
CA LEU A 98 -17.23 20.40 8.75
C LEU A 98 -17.41 19.41 9.91
N PRO A 99 -18.65 19.23 10.44
CA PRO A 99 -18.94 18.15 11.36
C PRO A 99 -18.59 16.79 10.74
N ASP A 100 -17.73 16.00 11.39
CA ASP A 100 -17.17 14.73 10.87
C ASP A 100 -18.07 13.52 11.09
N THR A 101 -19.29 13.60 10.61
CA THR A 101 -20.34 12.60 10.82
C THR A 101 -20.17 11.34 9.96
N GLY A 102 -19.37 11.41 8.89
CA GLY A 102 -19.30 10.35 7.88
C GLY A 102 -20.55 10.22 7.02
N GLU A 103 -21.51 11.13 7.17
CA GLU A 103 -22.73 11.17 6.36
C GLU A 103 -22.61 12.21 5.25
N LEU A 104 -23.16 11.89 4.09
CA LEU A 104 -23.14 12.77 2.92
C LEU A 104 -24.25 13.82 3.04
N ASP A 105 -24.03 14.86 3.84
CA ASP A 105 -24.93 15.97 4.00
C ASP A 105 -24.76 17.05 2.92
N ALA A 106 -25.59 18.10 2.97
CA ALA A 106 -25.57 19.18 1.96
C ALA A 106 -24.26 19.99 1.97
N ALA A 107 -23.62 20.18 3.15
CA ALA A 107 -22.37 20.90 3.28
C ALA A 107 -21.21 20.08 2.70
N THR A 108 -21.20 18.78 2.96
CA THR A 108 -20.23 17.83 2.41
C THR A 108 -20.35 17.74 0.89
N ARG A 109 -21.56 17.62 0.34
CA ARG A 109 -21.78 17.65 -1.13
C ARG A 109 -21.21 18.90 -1.75
N LYS A 110 -21.52 20.05 -1.16
CA LYS A 110 -21.00 21.33 -1.65
C LYS A 110 -19.47 21.40 -1.63
N ALA A 111 -18.83 20.90 -0.57
CA ALA A 111 -17.37 20.88 -0.49
C ALA A 111 -16.76 19.91 -1.53
N LEU A 112 -17.42 18.77 -1.78
CA LEU A 112 -17.00 17.83 -2.82
C LEU A 112 -17.16 18.39 -4.24
N ASP A 113 -18.12 19.30 -4.47
CA ASP A 113 -18.30 19.96 -5.78
C ASP A 113 -17.11 20.85 -6.17
N ASP A 114 -16.30 21.28 -5.19
CA ASP A 114 -15.06 22.04 -5.44
C ASP A 114 -13.92 21.14 -5.97
N VAL A 115 -14.05 19.81 -5.90
CA VAL A 115 -13.08 18.86 -6.47
C VAL A 115 -13.30 18.78 -7.98
N SER A 116 -12.42 19.42 -8.74
CA SER A 116 -12.57 19.64 -10.19
C SER A 116 -12.47 18.38 -11.06
N GLY A 117 -13.05 18.42 -12.25
CA GLY A 117 -12.93 17.45 -13.35
C GLY A 117 -14.04 16.39 -13.39
N PRO A 118 -14.18 15.67 -14.51
CA PRO A 118 -15.23 14.67 -14.71
C PRO A 118 -15.06 13.49 -13.78
N ILE A 119 -16.15 12.85 -13.41
CA ILE A 119 -16.16 11.64 -12.53
C ILE A 119 -15.63 10.43 -13.26
N LEU A 120 -16.01 10.26 -14.51
CA LEU A 120 -15.52 9.18 -15.37
C LEU A 120 -14.70 9.77 -16.53
N THR A 121 -13.70 9.03 -16.94
CA THR A 121 -12.93 9.34 -18.15
C THR A 121 -12.97 8.17 -19.13
N THR A 122 -12.52 8.40 -20.37
CA THR A 122 -12.35 7.33 -21.35
C THR A 122 -10.89 6.92 -21.42
N TYR A 123 -10.64 5.65 -21.17
CA TYR A 123 -9.32 5.03 -21.31
C TYR A 123 -9.31 4.08 -22.51
N THR A 124 -8.28 4.14 -23.32
CA THR A 124 -8.05 3.15 -24.39
C THR A 124 -7.06 2.11 -23.87
N VAL A 125 -7.51 0.87 -23.75
CA VAL A 125 -6.67 -0.27 -23.31
C VAL A 125 -5.45 -0.37 -24.22
N VAL A 126 -4.25 -0.34 -23.64
CA VAL A 126 -2.98 -0.48 -24.35
C VAL A 126 -2.50 -1.94 -24.34
N ALA A 127 -1.50 -2.26 -25.15
CA ALA A 127 -0.94 -3.61 -25.21
C ALA A 127 -0.45 -4.07 -23.84
N ASP A 128 0.29 -3.22 -23.12
CA ASP A 128 0.86 -3.52 -21.80
C ASP A 128 -0.20 -3.91 -20.75
N ASP A 129 -1.46 -3.44 -20.89
CA ASP A 129 -2.53 -3.82 -19.98
C ASP A 129 -3.03 -5.27 -20.18
N VAL A 130 -2.70 -5.89 -21.33
CA VAL A 130 -3.27 -7.17 -21.77
C VAL A 130 -2.25 -8.20 -22.23
N ASP A 131 -0.97 -7.84 -22.32
CA ASP A 131 0.08 -8.75 -22.80
C ASP A 131 0.45 -9.84 -21.78
N GLY A 132 0.06 -9.67 -20.50
CA GLY A 132 0.39 -10.63 -19.44
C GLY A 132 1.89 -10.76 -19.16
N PRO A 133 2.36 -11.89 -18.67
CA PRO A 133 1.59 -13.09 -18.31
C PRO A 133 0.60 -12.84 -17.16
N PHE A 134 -0.52 -13.56 -17.20
CA PHE A 134 -1.53 -13.57 -16.12
C PHE A 134 -1.50 -14.95 -15.46
N PRO A 135 -0.58 -15.18 -14.51
CA PRO A 135 -0.42 -16.48 -13.87
C PRO A 135 -1.56 -16.74 -12.87
N ASP A 136 -1.93 -18.00 -12.72
CA ASP A 136 -2.70 -18.40 -11.56
C ASP A 136 -1.81 -18.30 -10.32
N ILE A 137 -2.20 -17.50 -9.32
CA ILE A 137 -1.44 -17.32 -8.08
C ILE A 137 -1.86 -18.37 -7.07
N PRO A 138 -0.98 -19.34 -6.71
CA PRO A 138 -1.32 -20.37 -5.73
C PRO A 138 -1.55 -19.78 -4.33
N ALA A 139 -2.34 -20.44 -3.50
CA ALA A 139 -2.52 -20.05 -2.09
C ALA A 139 -1.27 -20.33 -1.26
N ASP A 140 -0.61 -21.46 -1.52
CA ASP A 140 0.54 -21.97 -0.82
C ASP A 140 1.80 -21.09 -1.02
N MET A 141 2.56 -20.84 0.06
CA MET A 141 3.72 -19.95 0.02
C MET A 141 4.92 -20.54 -0.74
N GLU A 142 5.16 -21.84 -0.61
CA GLU A 142 6.25 -22.51 -1.34
C GLU A 142 5.97 -22.55 -2.83
N ALA A 143 4.70 -22.77 -3.20
CA ALA A 143 4.28 -22.71 -4.60
C ALA A 143 4.38 -21.29 -5.17
N LYS A 144 4.07 -20.24 -4.39
CA LYS A 144 4.33 -18.84 -4.78
C LYS A 144 5.82 -18.57 -5.02
N ALA A 145 6.70 -19.11 -4.17
CA ALA A 145 8.15 -18.96 -4.32
C ALA A 145 8.68 -19.60 -5.61
N GLY A 146 7.94 -20.52 -6.21
CA GLY A 146 8.28 -21.16 -7.50
C GLY A 146 7.95 -20.31 -8.72
N LEU A 147 7.24 -19.20 -8.58
CA LEU A 147 6.92 -18.29 -9.67
C LEU A 147 8.07 -17.31 -9.91
N GLU A 148 8.21 -16.83 -11.15
CA GLU A 148 9.19 -15.78 -11.47
C GLU A 148 8.77 -14.41 -10.91
N ARG A 149 7.46 -14.11 -10.96
CA ARG A 149 6.85 -12.88 -10.46
C ARG A 149 5.39 -13.15 -10.09
N LEU A 150 4.88 -12.49 -9.05
CA LEU A 150 3.47 -12.53 -8.70
C LEU A 150 2.73 -11.38 -9.42
N GLY A 151 2.58 -11.54 -10.75
CA GLY A 151 1.85 -10.60 -11.61
C GLY A 151 0.35 -10.59 -11.33
N TYR A 152 -0.39 -9.76 -12.07
CA TYR A 152 -1.85 -9.79 -12.06
C TYR A 152 -2.38 -11.13 -12.62
N GLU A 153 -3.49 -11.62 -12.10
CA GLU A 153 -4.16 -12.83 -12.60
C GLU A 153 -5.03 -12.56 -13.85
N SER A 154 -5.32 -11.27 -14.12
CA SER A 154 -6.10 -10.87 -15.29
C SER A 154 -5.89 -9.40 -15.67
N ALA A 155 -6.17 -9.06 -16.92
CA ALA A 155 -6.22 -7.66 -17.37
C ALA A 155 -7.29 -6.85 -16.60
N ALA A 156 -8.39 -7.47 -16.18
CA ALA A 156 -9.43 -6.81 -15.41
C ALA A 156 -8.94 -6.41 -14.01
N GLU A 157 -8.10 -7.23 -13.38
CA GLU A 157 -7.44 -6.92 -12.13
C GLU A 157 -6.42 -5.79 -12.30
N ALA A 158 -5.55 -5.88 -13.30
CA ALA A 158 -4.58 -4.84 -13.61
C ALA A 158 -5.24 -3.47 -13.85
N LEU A 159 -6.34 -3.44 -14.60
CA LEU A 159 -7.13 -2.23 -14.82
C LEU A 159 -7.85 -1.78 -13.52
N GLY A 160 -8.29 -2.71 -12.67
CA GLY A 160 -8.85 -2.41 -11.36
C GLY A 160 -7.86 -1.65 -10.49
N GLU A 161 -6.66 -2.16 -10.35
CA GLU A 161 -5.56 -1.49 -9.63
C GLU A 161 -5.25 -0.12 -10.22
N LYS A 162 -5.11 -0.03 -11.55
CA LYS A 162 -4.79 1.21 -12.27
C LYS A 162 -5.81 2.32 -12.05
N PHE A 163 -7.10 1.97 -11.88
CA PHE A 163 -8.19 2.93 -11.70
C PHE A 163 -8.82 2.88 -10.31
N HIS A 164 -8.15 2.27 -9.34
CA HIS A 164 -8.58 2.13 -7.94
C HIS A 164 -9.98 1.52 -7.79
N ALA A 165 -10.39 0.70 -8.75
CA ALA A 165 -11.77 0.23 -8.89
C ALA A 165 -11.88 -1.29 -8.89
N SER A 166 -12.99 -1.80 -8.39
CA SER A 166 -13.24 -3.23 -8.50
C SER A 166 -13.40 -3.64 -9.97
N PRO A 167 -12.88 -4.82 -10.36
CA PRO A 167 -13.11 -5.37 -11.70
C PRO A 167 -14.60 -5.45 -12.08
N ASP A 168 -15.46 -5.68 -11.10
CA ASP A 168 -16.92 -5.73 -11.31
C ASP A 168 -17.51 -4.35 -11.63
N LEU A 169 -17.04 -3.29 -10.98
CA LEU A 169 -17.43 -1.94 -11.35
C LEU A 169 -16.99 -1.61 -12.78
N LEU A 170 -15.76 -1.96 -13.17
CA LEU A 170 -15.30 -1.74 -14.54
C LEU A 170 -16.16 -2.48 -15.58
N ARG A 171 -16.57 -3.72 -15.30
CA ARG A 171 -17.53 -4.46 -16.14
C ARG A 171 -18.91 -3.77 -16.19
N LYS A 172 -19.41 -3.32 -15.04
CA LYS A 172 -20.70 -2.59 -14.94
C LYS A 172 -20.71 -1.28 -15.74
N LEU A 173 -19.60 -0.55 -15.72
CA LEU A 173 -19.45 0.70 -16.48
C LEU A 173 -19.28 0.46 -17.98
N ASN A 174 -18.93 -0.75 -18.41
CA ASN A 174 -18.59 -1.09 -19.79
C ASN A 174 -19.34 -2.35 -20.28
N PRO A 175 -20.66 -2.37 -20.28
CA PRO A 175 -21.42 -3.55 -20.66
C PRO A 175 -21.09 -3.96 -22.10
N GLY A 176 -20.77 -5.25 -22.28
CA GLY A 176 -20.47 -5.85 -23.60
C GLY A 176 -19.10 -5.49 -24.17
N LYS A 177 -18.23 -4.75 -23.45
CA LYS A 177 -16.88 -4.47 -23.89
C LYS A 177 -15.87 -5.47 -23.28
N ALA A 178 -14.86 -5.82 -24.04
CA ALA A 178 -13.74 -6.65 -23.58
C ALA A 178 -12.73 -5.79 -22.80
N LEU A 179 -12.46 -6.14 -21.55
CA LEU A 179 -11.44 -5.46 -20.72
C LEU A 179 -10.01 -5.97 -21.06
N ASP A 180 -9.94 -7.10 -21.72
CA ASP A 180 -8.71 -7.85 -22.08
C ASP A 180 -8.29 -7.69 -23.56
N ARG A 181 -8.72 -6.63 -24.21
CA ARG A 181 -8.41 -6.37 -25.61
C ARG A 181 -7.83 -4.97 -25.81
N ALA A 182 -6.60 -4.89 -26.30
CA ALA A 182 -5.98 -3.64 -26.71
C ALA A 182 -6.86 -2.89 -27.74
N GLY A 183 -6.90 -1.57 -27.65
CA GLY A 183 -7.74 -0.69 -28.48
C GLY A 183 -9.18 -0.55 -28.00
N THR A 184 -9.64 -1.31 -27.00
CA THR A 184 -10.97 -1.13 -26.43
C THR A 184 -11.07 0.18 -25.65
N ARG A 185 -12.09 0.99 -25.94
CA ARG A 185 -12.34 2.25 -25.19
C ARG A 185 -13.27 1.98 -24.03
N LEU A 186 -12.75 2.15 -22.81
CA LEU A 186 -13.46 1.90 -21.55
C LEU A 186 -13.83 3.22 -20.86
N LYS A 187 -14.98 3.26 -20.19
CA LYS A 187 -15.30 4.24 -19.16
C LYS A 187 -14.67 3.76 -17.85
N VAL A 188 -13.89 4.61 -17.20
CA VAL A 188 -13.18 4.28 -15.95
C VAL A 188 -13.31 5.44 -14.96
N PRO A 189 -13.22 5.20 -13.65
CA PRO A 189 -13.12 6.27 -12.66
C PRO A 189 -11.93 7.20 -12.95
N ASN A 190 -12.15 8.50 -12.82
CA ASN A 190 -11.10 9.51 -12.98
C ASN A 190 -10.43 9.77 -11.64
N VAL A 191 -9.59 8.84 -11.20
CA VAL A 191 -8.92 8.81 -9.90
C VAL A 191 -7.70 9.71 -9.83
N ASN A 192 -7.20 9.95 -8.61
CA ASN A 192 -5.96 10.68 -8.40
C ASN A 192 -4.75 9.80 -8.72
N THR A 193 -3.94 10.23 -9.68
CA THR A 193 -2.65 9.62 -10.02
C THR A 193 -1.49 10.55 -9.69
N GLY A 194 -1.76 11.65 -8.96
CA GLY A 194 -0.78 12.67 -8.58
C GLY A 194 0.10 12.21 -7.41
N LYS A 195 1.14 13.03 -7.14
CA LYS A 195 2.00 12.87 -5.96
C LYS A 195 1.41 13.66 -4.79
N LEU A 196 1.48 13.08 -3.60
CA LEU A 196 1.19 13.78 -2.35
C LEU A 196 2.42 14.60 -1.90
N PRO A 197 2.22 15.65 -1.08
CA PRO A 197 3.32 16.29 -0.36
C PRO A 197 4.07 15.29 0.53
N ALA A 198 5.31 15.63 0.91
CA ALA A 198 6.02 14.91 1.96
C ALA A 198 5.21 15.02 3.27
N ALA A 199 5.10 13.90 3.99
CA ALA A 199 4.43 13.85 5.28
C ALA A 199 5.45 14.07 6.41
N ASP A 200 5.11 14.94 7.34
CA ASP A 200 5.89 15.12 8.56
C ASP A 200 5.55 14.06 9.61
N LYS A 201 4.39 13.42 9.49
CA LYS A 201 3.95 12.35 10.37
C LYS A 201 2.96 11.42 9.68
N VAL A 202 3.09 10.12 9.97
CA VAL A 202 2.08 9.08 9.70
C VAL A 202 1.33 8.79 11.00
N ILE A 203 0.01 8.71 10.93
CA ILE A 203 -0.85 8.34 12.06
C ILE A 203 -1.71 7.15 11.63
N VAL A 204 -1.66 6.06 12.37
CA VAL A 204 -2.55 4.90 12.18
C VAL A 204 -3.50 4.83 13.35
N ASP A 205 -4.78 5.01 13.06
CA ASP A 205 -5.88 4.92 14.03
C ASP A 205 -6.60 3.59 13.84
N LYS A 206 -6.43 2.71 14.84
CA LYS A 206 -6.98 1.35 14.80
C LYS A 206 -8.50 1.36 14.93
N SER A 207 -9.05 2.24 15.78
CA SER A 207 -10.49 2.31 16.02
C SER A 207 -11.26 2.75 14.79
N ASP A 208 -10.70 3.70 14.03
CA ASP A 208 -11.25 4.19 12.77
C ASP A 208 -10.80 3.34 11.56
N SER A 209 -9.83 2.42 11.75
CA SER A 209 -9.21 1.63 10.67
C SER A 209 -8.73 2.50 9.52
N VAL A 210 -7.97 3.56 9.84
CA VAL A 210 -7.41 4.50 8.87
C VAL A 210 -5.93 4.78 9.12
N LEU A 211 -5.21 5.03 8.04
CA LEU A 211 -3.88 5.63 8.04
C LEU A 211 -4.00 7.07 7.51
N MET A 212 -3.41 8.01 8.21
CA MET A 212 -3.45 9.44 7.88
C MET A 212 -2.04 9.98 7.69
N LEU A 213 -1.88 10.92 6.74
CA LEU A 213 -0.66 11.70 6.55
C LEU A 213 -0.92 13.13 7.04
N ALA A 214 -0.02 13.63 7.89
CA ALA A 214 -0.12 14.96 8.46
C ALA A 214 1.11 15.82 8.11
N ASP A 215 0.90 17.14 8.04
CA ASP A 215 1.95 18.15 7.88
C ASP A 215 2.59 18.52 9.24
N GLU A 216 3.54 19.48 9.22
CA GLU A 216 4.27 19.97 10.39
C GLU A 216 3.36 20.57 11.48
N ASP A 217 2.20 21.12 11.09
CA ASP A 217 1.20 21.66 12.00
C ASP A 217 0.26 20.57 12.57
N GLY A 218 0.43 19.32 12.15
CA GLY A 218 -0.41 18.19 12.54
C GLY A 218 -1.74 18.14 11.78
N ARG A 219 -1.91 18.92 10.71
CA ARG A 219 -3.10 18.90 9.88
C ARG A 219 -3.05 17.69 8.94
N VAL A 220 -4.04 16.84 9.03
CA VAL A 220 -4.20 15.68 8.14
C VAL A 220 -4.60 16.15 6.74
N PHE A 221 -3.80 15.85 5.73
CA PHE A 221 -4.05 16.20 4.33
C PHE A 221 -4.39 15.00 3.44
N ALA A 222 -4.20 13.78 3.94
CA ALA A 222 -4.58 12.54 3.24
C ALA A 222 -4.98 11.45 4.24
N GLN A 223 -5.93 10.60 3.85
CA GLN A 223 -6.42 9.49 4.66
C GLN A 223 -6.71 8.28 3.78
N PHE A 224 -6.33 7.09 4.26
CA PHE A 224 -6.50 5.81 3.57
C PHE A 224 -7.10 4.80 4.52
N PRO A 225 -8.09 3.98 4.10
CA PRO A 225 -8.55 2.87 4.91
C PRO A 225 -7.41 1.86 5.07
N THR A 226 -7.34 1.24 6.25
CA THR A 226 -6.30 0.26 6.55
C THR A 226 -6.85 -0.94 7.30
N THR A 227 -6.18 -2.07 7.14
CA THR A 227 -6.35 -3.26 7.96
C THR A 227 -5.15 -3.36 8.89
N THR A 228 -5.41 -3.51 10.18
CA THR A 228 -4.39 -3.61 11.21
C THR A 228 -4.50 -4.93 11.97
N GLY A 229 -3.62 -5.12 12.96
CA GLY A 229 -3.50 -6.35 13.73
C GLY A 229 -4.79 -6.92 14.34
N SER A 230 -4.71 -8.16 14.75
CA SER A 230 -5.78 -8.95 15.37
C SER A 230 -5.65 -8.98 16.91
N GLU A 231 -6.46 -9.81 17.57
CA GLU A 231 -6.30 -10.11 18.99
C GLU A 231 -5.04 -10.96 19.26
N HIS A 232 -4.63 -11.80 18.30
CA HIS A 232 -3.41 -12.62 18.40
C HIS A 232 -2.15 -11.79 18.14
N ASP A 233 -2.18 -10.96 17.12
CA ASP A 233 -1.07 -10.10 16.69
C ASP A 233 -1.54 -8.65 16.71
N PRO A 234 -1.62 -8.01 17.87
CA PRO A 234 -2.17 -6.66 18.01
C PRO A 234 -1.27 -5.62 17.36
N LEU A 235 -1.89 -4.54 16.86
CA LEU A 235 -1.15 -3.36 16.42
C LEU A 235 -0.27 -2.86 17.59
N PRO A 236 1.04 -2.67 17.38
CA PRO A 236 1.96 -2.24 18.45
C PRO A 236 1.80 -0.74 18.73
N ILE A 237 0.82 -0.39 19.56
CA ILE A 237 0.52 1.00 19.92
C ILE A 237 1.77 1.71 20.43
N GLY A 238 2.00 2.94 19.98
CA GLY A 238 3.15 3.76 20.36
C GLY A 238 3.73 4.58 19.20
N ASP A 239 4.89 5.17 19.46
CA ASP A 239 5.61 6.02 18.52
C ASP A 239 6.79 5.25 17.91
N TRP A 240 6.79 5.20 16.59
CA TRP A 240 7.78 4.52 15.75
C TRP A 240 8.32 5.48 14.70
N LYS A 241 9.17 4.98 13.82
CA LYS A 241 9.73 5.74 12.69
C LYS A 241 9.79 4.83 11.47
N VAL A 242 9.75 5.43 10.30
CA VAL A 242 10.12 4.77 9.05
C VAL A 242 11.64 4.53 9.06
N ASN A 243 12.08 3.31 8.81
CA ASN A 243 13.47 2.95 8.59
C ASN A 243 13.84 3.09 7.11
N GLY A 244 12.95 2.63 6.22
CA GLY A 244 13.18 2.63 4.78
C GLY A 244 11.92 2.27 4.00
N VAL A 245 12.02 2.38 2.69
CA VAL A 245 10.96 2.02 1.74
C VAL A 245 11.54 1.09 0.68
N ALA A 246 10.95 -0.08 0.51
CA ALA A 246 11.26 -0.99 -0.59
C ALA A 246 10.07 -1.03 -1.56
N ARG A 247 10.37 -0.86 -2.86
CA ARG A 247 9.41 -1.02 -3.95
C ARG A 247 9.61 -2.38 -4.60
N ASP A 248 8.52 -3.01 -5.05
CA ASP A 248 8.52 -4.38 -5.56
C ASP A 248 9.31 -5.33 -4.63
N PRO A 249 8.96 -5.43 -3.34
CA PRO A 249 9.75 -6.20 -2.38
C PRO A 249 9.66 -7.70 -2.64
N VAL A 250 10.76 -8.41 -2.39
CA VAL A 250 10.73 -9.85 -2.13
C VAL A 250 10.18 -10.03 -0.73
N PHE A 251 9.17 -10.89 -0.56
CA PHE A 251 8.65 -11.19 0.77
C PHE A 251 9.34 -12.44 1.34
N HIS A 252 10.07 -12.25 2.44
CA HIS A 252 10.76 -13.33 3.16
C HIS A 252 9.78 -13.99 4.13
N TYR A 253 9.06 -15.01 3.65
CA TYR A 253 8.13 -15.78 4.48
C TYR A 253 8.87 -16.58 5.53
N ASN A 254 8.49 -16.37 6.80
CA ASN A 254 8.97 -17.16 7.93
C ASN A 254 7.75 -17.64 8.73
N PRO A 255 7.37 -18.95 8.64
CA PRO A 255 6.18 -19.46 9.32
C PRO A 255 6.23 -19.31 10.85
N ASP A 256 7.42 -19.22 11.46
CA ASP A 256 7.57 -19.02 12.90
C ASP A 256 6.94 -17.68 13.39
N LEU A 257 6.67 -16.73 12.47
CA LEU A 257 6.06 -15.44 12.76
C LEU A 257 4.53 -15.42 12.61
N PHE A 258 3.93 -16.55 12.22
CA PHE A 258 2.49 -16.64 11.95
C PHE A 258 1.87 -17.76 12.79
N TRP A 259 0.95 -17.41 13.68
CA TRP A 259 0.31 -18.37 14.59
C TRP A 259 -0.60 -19.39 13.88
N ASP A 260 -1.04 -19.06 12.68
CA ASP A 260 -1.92 -19.87 11.82
C ASP A 260 -1.20 -20.51 10.63
N ALA A 261 0.15 -20.45 10.59
CA ALA A 261 0.94 -21.12 9.59
C ALA A 261 0.71 -22.65 9.66
N ASP A 262 0.71 -23.32 8.50
CA ASP A 262 0.66 -24.78 8.49
C ASP A 262 1.97 -25.32 9.11
N PRO A 263 1.90 -26.33 10.00
CA PRO A 263 3.10 -26.93 10.61
C PRO A 263 4.09 -27.53 9.60
N SER A 264 3.68 -27.76 8.36
CA SER A 264 4.54 -28.22 7.27
C SER A 264 5.18 -27.06 6.47
N ASP A 265 4.75 -25.81 6.69
CA ASP A 265 5.31 -24.66 5.98
C ASP A 265 6.80 -24.49 6.28
N THR A 266 7.55 -24.11 5.27
CA THR A 266 8.97 -23.78 5.38
C THR A 266 9.21 -22.31 5.02
N ARG A 267 10.40 -21.81 5.37
CA ARG A 267 10.80 -20.44 4.96
C ARG A 267 10.94 -20.38 3.47
N ALA A 268 10.42 -19.30 2.88
CA ALA A 268 10.40 -19.11 1.44
C ALA A 268 10.64 -17.63 1.07
N GLU A 269 11.27 -17.42 -0.08
CA GLU A 269 11.43 -16.10 -0.70
C GLU A 269 10.36 -15.95 -1.77
N ILE A 270 9.38 -15.10 -1.53
CA ILE A 270 8.25 -14.88 -2.42
C ILE A 270 8.59 -13.74 -3.38
N PRO A 271 8.61 -13.99 -4.71
CA PRO A 271 8.98 -12.98 -5.69
C PRO A 271 8.10 -11.73 -5.65
N PRO A 272 8.60 -10.59 -6.17
CA PRO A 272 7.84 -9.35 -6.20
C PRO A 272 6.63 -9.42 -7.14
N GLY A 273 5.72 -8.47 -6.97
CA GLY A 273 4.56 -8.26 -7.85
C GLY A 273 3.32 -7.82 -7.09
N PRO A 274 2.28 -7.35 -7.81
CA PRO A 274 1.04 -6.86 -7.18
C PRO A 274 0.33 -7.92 -6.34
N ASN A 275 0.49 -9.20 -6.68
CA ASN A 275 -0.07 -10.34 -5.96
C ASN A 275 0.90 -10.96 -4.93
N ASN A 276 2.01 -10.26 -4.59
CA ASN A 276 2.83 -10.60 -3.45
C ASN A 276 2.04 -10.36 -2.14
N PRO A 277 2.20 -11.20 -1.08
CA PRO A 277 1.51 -11.03 0.21
C PRO A 277 1.61 -9.63 0.81
N VAL A 278 2.71 -8.91 0.54
CA VAL A 278 2.91 -7.53 0.97
C VAL A 278 2.72 -6.49 -0.15
N GLY A 279 2.19 -6.91 -1.29
CA GLY A 279 1.93 -6.04 -2.44
C GLY A 279 3.20 -5.46 -3.07
N VAL A 280 3.07 -4.27 -3.65
CA VAL A 280 4.13 -3.60 -4.42
C VAL A 280 5.04 -2.70 -3.59
N VAL A 281 4.76 -2.51 -2.30
CA VAL A 281 5.52 -1.62 -1.41
C VAL A 281 5.61 -2.23 -0.01
N TRP A 282 6.79 -2.11 0.59
CA TRP A 282 7.05 -2.31 2.01
C TRP A 282 7.69 -1.06 2.60
N ILE A 283 7.04 -0.44 3.58
CA ILE A 283 7.56 0.67 4.37
C ILE A 283 7.95 0.08 5.72
N ASP A 284 9.24 -0.08 5.95
CA ASP A 284 9.78 -0.69 7.15
C ASP A 284 9.68 0.25 8.35
N LEU A 285 9.23 -0.27 9.50
CA LEU A 285 9.12 0.49 10.74
C LEU A 285 10.24 0.14 11.72
N SER A 286 10.56 1.07 12.60
CA SER A 286 11.53 0.85 13.68
C SER A 286 11.07 -0.18 14.73
N LYS A 287 9.83 -0.64 14.66
CA LYS A 287 9.33 -1.83 15.35
C LYS A 287 9.69 -3.06 14.53
N GLU A 288 10.54 -3.92 15.09
CA GLU A 288 10.98 -5.16 14.47
C GLU A 288 9.80 -6.00 13.97
N HIS A 289 9.88 -6.50 12.75
CA HIS A 289 8.87 -7.29 12.03
C HIS A 289 7.56 -6.58 11.68
N TYR A 290 7.50 -5.25 11.81
CA TYR A 290 6.30 -4.47 11.47
C TYR A 290 6.56 -3.52 10.31
N GLY A 291 5.58 -3.40 9.43
CA GLY A 291 5.62 -2.51 8.29
C GLY A 291 4.23 -2.04 7.84
N ILE A 292 4.24 -1.04 6.96
CA ILE A 292 3.07 -0.59 6.21
C ILE A 292 3.27 -1.09 4.78
N HIS A 293 2.27 -1.78 4.22
CA HIS A 293 2.45 -2.43 2.92
C HIS A 293 1.15 -2.56 2.12
N GLY A 294 1.27 -2.91 0.83
CA GLY A 294 0.16 -3.19 -0.05
C GLY A 294 -0.52 -4.53 0.20
N THR A 295 -1.47 -4.89 -0.64
CA THR A 295 -2.18 -6.16 -0.57
C THR A 295 -2.63 -6.63 -1.96
N PRO A 296 -2.62 -7.94 -2.23
CA PRO A 296 -3.21 -8.51 -3.44
C PRO A 296 -4.74 -8.49 -3.44
N VAL A 297 -5.39 -8.18 -2.30
CA VAL A 297 -6.86 -8.25 -2.17
C VAL A 297 -7.40 -6.93 -1.63
N PRO A 298 -7.48 -5.87 -2.47
CA PRO A 298 -7.88 -4.53 -2.05
C PRO A 298 -9.28 -4.46 -1.42
N SER A 299 -10.20 -5.33 -1.85
CA SER A 299 -11.58 -5.41 -1.33
C SER A 299 -11.67 -5.74 0.16
N THR A 300 -10.60 -6.29 0.77
CA THR A 300 -10.56 -6.69 2.20
C THR A 300 -10.09 -5.57 3.13
N ILE A 301 -9.50 -4.52 2.59
CA ILE A 301 -8.94 -3.41 3.39
C ILE A 301 -10.02 -2.72 4.23
N GLY A 302 -9.73 -2.54 5.52
CA GLY A 302 -10.65 -1.95 6.50
C GLY A 302 -11.83 -2.85 6.90
N LYS A 303 -11.82 -4.13 6.48
CA LYS A 303 -12.90 -5.11 6.72
C LYS A 303 -12.42 -6.41 7.35
N THR A 304 -11.11 -6.63 7.44
CA THR A 304 -10.47 -7.83 8.00
C THR A 304 -9.40 -7.45 9.02
N GLN A 305 -8.70 -8.43 9.58
CA GLN A 305 -7.57 -8.27 10.49
C GLN A 305 -6.28 -8.79 9.84
N SER A 306 -5.12 -8.37 10.36
CA SER A 306 -3.80 -8.80 9.90
C SER A 306 -3.02 -9.51 11.02
N HIS A 307 -1.83 -10.00 10.69
CA HIS A 307 -0.84 -10.50 11.64
C HIS A 307 0.05 -9.37 12.20
N GLY A 308 -0.56 -8.23 12.54
CA GLY A 308 0.12 -7.09 13.16
C GLY A 308 0.46 -5.95 12.20
N CYS A 309 0.87 -6.24 10.97
CA CYS A 309 1.24 -5.23 9.98
C CYS A 309 0.05 -4.36 9.54
N ILE A 310 0.37 -3.18 9.01
CA ILE A 310 -0.59 -2.20 8.50
C ILE A 310 -0.75 -2.40 6.99
N ARG A 311 -1.92 -2.92 6.56
CA ARG A 311 -2.22 -3.20 5.15
C ARG A 311 -3.00 -2.06 4.51
N LEU A 312 -2.60 -1.68 3.33
CA LEU A 312 -3.25 -0.72 2.44
C LEU A 312 -3.57 -1.39 1.10
N THR A 313 -4.36 -0.77 0.25
CA THR A 313 -4.38 -1.11 -1.17
C THR A 313 -3.02 -0.82 -1.79
N ASN A 314 -2.64 -1.49 -2.88
CA ASN A 314 -1.33 -1.27 -3.52
C ASN A 314 -1.14 0.20 -3.93
N TRP A 315 -2.15 0.80 -4.57
CA TRP A 315 -2.08 2.22 -4.98
C TRP A 315 -1.98 3.19 -3.79
N SER A 316 -2.65 2.91 -2.67
CA SER A 316 -2.53 3.72 -1.45
C SER A 316 -1.15 3.56 -0.80
N ALA A 317 -0.62 2.33 -0.76
CA ALA A 317 0.73 2.05 -0.25
C ALA A 317 1.80 2.78 -1.06
N ASP A 318 1.64 2.85 -2.40
CA ASP A 318 2.55 3.57 -3.28
C ASP A 318 2.52 5.09 -3.04
N LEU A 319 1.32 5.67 -2.86
CA LEU A 319 1.15 7.10 -2.50
C LEU A 319 1.79 7.42 -1.14
N VAL A 320 1.55 6.58 -0.12
CA VAL A 320 2.17 6.74 1.21
C VAL A 320 3.70 6.63 1.11
N ALA A 321 4.20 5.60 0.41
CA ALA A 321 5.63 5.39 0.20
C ALA A 321 6.33 6.56 -0.51
N ALA A 322 5.62 7.24 -1.40
CA ALA A 322 6.14 8.43 -2.08
C ALA A 322 6.18 9.67 -1.18
N SER A 323 5.46 9.65 -0.04
CA SER A 323 5.30 10.78 0.88
C SER A 323 6.15 10.66 2.15
N VAL A 324 6.76 9.51 2.39
CA VAL A 324 7.55 9.24 3.61
C VAL A 324 8.99 8.85 3.27
N GLY A 325 9.87 8.96 4.24
CA GLY A 325 11.28 8.54 4.12
C GLY A 325 11.87 8.15 5.47
N PRO A 326 13.13 7.69 5.50
CA PRO A 326 13.81 7.34 6.74
C PRO A 326 13.74 8.46 7.77
N GLY A 327 13.28 8.13 8.97
CA GLY A 327 13.12 9.07 10.09
C GLY A 327 11.71 9.69 10.20
N THR A 328 10.83 9.56 9.20
CA THR A 328 9.42 10.03 9.31
C THR A 328 8.76 9.39 10.53
N PRO A 329 8.22 10.18 11.48
CA PRO A 329 7.51 9.69 12.65
C PRO A 329 6.23 8.90 12.27
N VAL A 330 5.96 7.83 13.00
CA VAL A 330 4.77 6.99 12.84
C VAL A 330 4.12 6.79 14.21
N GLU A 331 2.93 7.32 14.39
CA GLU A 331 2.10 7.10 15.59
C GLU A 331 1.09 6.00 15.31
N LEU A 332 1.14 4.92 16.09
CA LEU A 332 0.13 3.86 16.08
C LEU A 332 -0.72 4.01 17.35
N ARG A 333 -2.03 4.21 17.18
CA ARG A 333 -2.96 4.46 18.30
C ARG A 333 -4.24 3.63 18.18
N GLU A 334 -4.98 3.54 19.34
CA GLU A 334 -6.31 2.91 19.39
C GLU A 334 -7.35 3.72 18.63
#